data_ac6cf6ffbdda2760be27b256edad7ec6
#
_entry.id   ac6cf6ffbdda2760be27b256edad7ec6
#
_cell.length_a   1.000
_cell.length_b   1.000
_cell.length_c   1.000
_cell.angle_alpha   90.00
_cell.angle_beta   90.00
_cell.angle_gamma   90.00
#
_symmetry.space_group_name_H-M   'P 1'
#
loop_
_entity.id
_entity.type
_entity.pdbx_description
1 polymer ?
#
loop_
_entity_poly.entity_id
_entity_poly.type
_entity_poly.pdbx_seq_one_letter_code
_entity_poly.pdbx_strand_id
1 'polypeptide(L)'
;MTDEYRTLRHNINMLGRFLGETINDAQGEDILTLIENVRQLSKQSRAGDSQARKTLLDTLSTISNDNIIPVARAFSHFLNLTNIAEQYQTVSRQHKDLQSSNRSLSALFQRLKAQNASKEEVYKTVENLLIELVLTAHPTETTRRSLVHKHVEINKCLSKLEHDDLTPKERGIIERLLLRLIAEAWHTNEIRTVRPTPFDEAKWGYAMIENSLWQGVPEFLRQLNEHAREFLGYDLPVGLRPVRISSWMGGDRDGNPFVTSKITQQVLYLARWKAADLFLNDIKSLADELSMVKCTPEFTAKYGEHLEPYRFVVKALRAKLIATLDYFDDCLANRPPRVSQADIIMEDNQLWEPLYDCYQSLMACGMRIIANGSLLDILHRIRCFGVTLSQMDIRQESTRHTDAIAEITRYLGIDDYAQWSEAEKQSFLVRELNSRRPLIPTHWEPSAETQEILDTCKVIAQQKQGVIACYIISCLLYTSDAADDLI
;
A
#
# COMPACT_ATOMS: atom_id res chain seq x y z
N MET A 1 -5.25 -35.92 14.40
CA MET A 1 -4.45 -34.71 14.17
C MET A 1 -4.15 -34.69 12.69
N THR A 2 -4.78 -33.77 11.97
CA THR A 2 -4.65 -33.65 10.52
C THR A 2 -3.21 -33.33 10.12
N ASP A 3 -2.79 -33.79 8.95
CA ASP A 3 -1.46 -33.63 8.37
C ASP A 3 -1.02 -32.15 8.30
N GLU A 4 -1.98 -31.26 8.30
CA GLU A 4 -1.85 -29.79 8.27
C GLU A 4 -1.16 -29.16 9.48
N TYR A 5 -1.47 -29.63 10.69
CA TYR A 5 -0.75 -29.20 11.91
C TYR A 5 0.68 -29.68 11.98
N ARG A 6 1.00 -30.72 11.19
CA ARG A 6 2.33 -31.29 11.12
C ARG A 6 3.31 -30.37 10.38
N THR A 7 2.89 -29.81 9.24
CA THR A 7 3.72 -28.85 8.46
C THR A 7 3.97 -27.58 9.24
N LEU A 8 2.93 -26.99 9.86
CA LEU A 8 3.08 -25.79 10.69
C LEU A 8 4.07 -26.02 11.84
N ARG A 9 3.92 -27.12 12.57
CA ARG A 9 4.83 -27.49 13.67
C ARG A 9 6.26 -27.68 13.16
N HIS A 10 6.43 -28.29 12.00
CA HIS A 10 7.74 -28.49 11.40
C HIS A 10 8.39 -27.13 11.11
N ASN A 11 7.67 -26.22 10.46
CA ASN A 11 8.17 -24.88 10.14
C ASN A 11 8.52 -24.07 11.42
N ILE A 12 7.63 -24.06 12.42
CA ILE A 12 7.90 -23.38 13.70
C ILE A 12 9.13 -23.97 14.39
N ASN A 13 9.27 -25.30 14.42
CA ASN A 13 10.42 -25.96 15.05
C ASN A 13 11.73 -25.65 14.30
N MET A 14 11.70 -25.65 12.97
CA MET A 14 12.87 -25.31 12.13
C MET A 14 13.29 -23.85 12.35
N LEU A 15 12.36 -22.90 12.28
CA LEU A 15 12.64 -21.48 12.52
C LEU A 15 13.13 -21.22 13.94
N GLY A 16 12.51 -21.90 14.94
CA GLY A 16 12.93 -21.81 16.34
C GLY A 16 14.34 -22.38 16.56
N ARG A 17 14.73 -23.46 15.88
CA ARG A 17 16.10 -24.01 15.93
C ARG A 17 17.09 -23.02 15.35
N PHE A 18 16.83 -22.44 14.18
CA PHE A 18 17.70 -21.43 13.56
C PHE A 18 17.83 -20.16 14.42
N LEU A 19 16.76 -19.75 15.08
CA LEU A 19 16.85 -18.66 16.07
C LEU A 19 17.71 -19.05 17.27
N GLY A 20 17.58 -20.27 17.79
CA GLY A 20 18.41 -20.78 18.87
C GLY A 20 19.91 -20.85 18.51
N GLU A 21 20.24 -21.33 17.31
CA GLU A 21 21.61 -21.31 16.78
C GLU A 21 22.14 -19.86 16.72
N THR A 22 21.36 -18.94 16.19
CA THR A 22 21.70 -17.51 16.10
C THR A 22 21.96 -16.89 17.49
N ILE A 23 21.10 -17.19 18.47
CA ILE A 23 21.22 -16.66 19.82
C ILE A 23 22.50 -17.23 20.51
N ASN A 24 22.75 -18.52 20.34
CA ASN A 24 23.96 -19.17 20.88
C ASN A 24 25.23 -18.51 20.33
N ASP A 25 25.28 -18.30 19.02
CA ASP A 25 26.43 -17.66 18.36
C ASP A 25 26.62 -16.19 18.77
N ALA A 26 25.51 -15.47 19.01
CA ALA A 26 25.57 -14.04 19.31
C ALA A 26 25.73 -13.71 20.80
N GLN A 27 25.18 -14.54 21.71
CA GLN A 27 25.03 -14.24 23.14
C GLN A 27 25.62 -15.33 24.04
N GLY A 28 26.00 -16.50 23.50
CA GLY A 28 26.51 -17.64 24.23
C GLY A 28 25.46 -18.58 24.79
N GLU A 29 25.93 -19.74 25.25
CA GLU A 29 25.13 -20.86 25.74
C GLU A 29 24.32 -20.52 27.01
N ASP A 30 24.85 -19.67 27.88
CA ASP A 30 24.21 -19.29 29.13
C ASP A 30 22.86 -18.53 28.87
N ILE A 31 22.88 -17.63 27.93
CA ILE A 31 21.65 -16.86 27.54
C ILE A 31 20.65 -17.77 26.84
N LEU A 32 21.10 -18.64 25.94
CA LEU A 32 20.23 -19.61 25.29
C LEU A 32 19.58 -20.53 26.33
N THR A 33 20.34 -21.03 27.32
CA THR A 33 19.82 -21.85 28.38
C THR A 33 18.78 -21.11 29.24
N LEU A 34 19.05 -19.86 29.59
CA LEU A 34 18.08 -19.01 30.29
C LEU A 34 16.78 -18.85 29.53
N ILE A 35 16.86 -18.54 28.23
CA ILE A 35 15.66 -18.38 27.36
C ILE A 35 14.88 -19.68 27.31
N GLU A 36 15.55 -20.82 27.14
CA GLU A 36 14.89 -22.13 27.08
C GLU A 36 14.22 -22.51 28.41
N ASN A 37 14.86 -22.21 29.56
CA ASN A 37 14.26 -22.39 30.87
C ASN A 37 13.01 -21.54 31.05
N VAL A 38 13.05 -20.25 30.68
CA VAL A 38 11.87 -19.36 30.75
C VAL A 38 10.75 -19.88 29.83
N ARG A 39 11.08 -20.36 28.64
CA ARG A 39 10.13 -20.95 27.69
C ARG A 39 9.44 -22.20 28.27
N GLN A 40 10.21 -23.11 28.87
CA GLN A 40 9.69 -24.35 29.46
C GLN A 40 8.81 -24.07 30.69
N LEU A 41 9.27 -23.22 31.60
CA LEU A 41 8.50 -22.79 32.77
C LEU A 41 7.19 -22.09 32.36
N SER A 42 7.24 -21.24 31.35
CA SER A 42 6.04 -20.59 30.81
C SER A 42 5.03 -21.60 30.25
N LYS A 43 5.51 -22.63 29.56
CA LYS A 43 4.65 -23.69 29.02
C LYS A 43 4.01 -24.53 30.14
N GLN A 44 4.77 -24.91 31.15
CA GLN A 44 4.27 -25.67 32.31
C GLN A 44 3.28 -24.83 33.14
N SER A 45 3.58 -23.56 33.37
CA SER A 45 2.67 -22.62 34.05
C SER A 45 1.32 -22.49 33.33
N ARG A 46 1.32 -22.39 32.00
CA ARG A 46 0.09 -22.37 31.20
C ARG A 46 -0.69 -23.69 31.24
N ALA A 47 -0.02 -24.79 31.47
CA ALA A 47 -0.66 -26.11 31.66
C ALA A 47 -1.24 -26.28 33.09
N GLY A 48 -1.16 -25.27 33.96
CA GLY A 48 -1.76 -25.26 35.28
C GLY A 48 -0.78 -25.56 36.42
N ASP A 49 0.53 -25.71 36.14
CA ASP A 49 1.54 -25.96 37.17
C ASP A 49 1.86 -24.67 37.94
N SER A 50 1.36 -24.59 39.19
CA SER A 50 1.54 -23.46 40.09
C SER A 50 2.99 -23.28 40.55
N GLN A 51 3.72 -24.40 40.68
CA GLN A 51 5.13 -24.34 41.09
C GLN A 51 5.97 -23.79 39.97
N ALA A 52 5.75 -24.26 38.70
CA ALA A 52 6.40 -23.70 37.54
C ALA A 52 6.12 -22.20 37.37
N ARG A 53 4.90 -21.74 37.69
CA ARG A 53 4.55 -20.30 37.69
C ARG A 53 5.38 -19.51 38.69
N LYS A 54 5.53 -20.03 39.92
CA LYS A 54 6.33 -19.38 40.96
C LYS A 54 7.79 -19.29 40.55
N THR A 55 8.37 -20.42 40.09
CA THR A 55 9.76 -20.47 39.62
C THR A 55 9.98 -19.54 38.42
N LEU A 56 9.00 -19.43 37.50
CA LEU A 56 9.07 -18.48 36.38
C LEU A 56 9.18 -17.03 36.85
N LEU A 57 8.31 -16.62 37.81
CA LEU A 57 8.33 -15.27 38.35
C LEU A 57 9.65 -14.97 39.09
N ASP A 58 10.13 -15.92 39.91
CA ASP A 58 11.42 -15.80 40.60
C ASP A 58 12.58 -15.68 39.59
N THR A 59 12.58 -16.51 38.52
CA THR A 59 13.61 -16.44 37.45
C THR A 59 13.58 -15.08 36.76
N LEU A 60 12.38 -14.60 36.36
CA LEU A 60 12.24 -13.31 35.67
C LEU A 60 12.66 -12.12 36.57
N SER A 61 12.38 -12.18 37.89
CA SER A 61 12.74 -11.12 38.84
C SER A 61 14.26 -11.05 39.13
N THR A 62 14.99 -12.14 38.85
CA THR A 62 16.44 -12.24 39.08
C THR A 62 17.28 -12.04 37.81
N ILE A 63 16.65 -11.83 36.64
CA ILE A 63 17.39 -11.54 35.41
C ILE A 63 18.18 -10.23 35.57
N SER A 64 19.46 -10.26 35.25
CA SER A 64 20.29 -9.05 35.24
C SER A 64 19.84 -8.06 34.16
N ASN A 65 20.08 -6.78 34.39
CA ASN A 65 19.74 -5.72 33.42
C ASN A 65 20.36 -5.97 32.03
N ASP A 66 21.55 -6.56 31.97
CA ASP A 66 22.22 -6.87 30.71
C ASP A 66 21.54 -8.00 29.92
N ASN A 67 20.84 -8.91 30.63
CA ASN A 67 20.19 -10.08 30.04
C ASN A 67 18.70 -9.86 29.70
N ILE A 68 18.06 -8.82 30.28
CA ILE A 68 16.64 -8.52 30.03
C ILE A 68 16.37 -8.28 28.52
N ILE A 69 17.22 -7.46 27.87
CA ILE A 69 17.03 -7.10 26.46
C ILE A 69 17.21 -8.31 25.55
N PRO A 70 18.30 -9.12 25.66
CA PRO A 70 18.45 -10.37 24.88
C PRO A 70 17.27 -11.34 25.07
N VAL A 71 16.80 -11.53 26.29
CA VAL A 71 15.67 -12.44 26.58
C VAL A 71 14.37 -11.93 25.95
N ALA A 72 14.03 -10.65 26.15
CA ALA A 72 12.84 -10.05 25.55
C ALA A 72 12.87 -10.11 24.03
N ARG A 73 14.03 -9.82 23.43
CA ARG A 73 14.26 -9.87 21.99
C ARG A 73 14.11 -11.28 21.42
N ALA A 74 14.59 -12.31 22.12
CA ALA A 74 14.43 -13.69 21.70
C ALA A 74 12.95 -14.09 21.58
N PHE A 75 12.11 -13.69 22.55
CA PHE A 75 10.68 -13.95 22.51
C PHE A 75 9.98 -13.13 21.42
N SER A 76 10.36 -11.88 21.22
CA SER A 76 9.82 -11.03 20.13
C SER A 76 10.09 -11.68 18.77
N HIS A 77 11.34 -12.06 18.48
CA HIS A 77 11.69 -12.74 17.23
C HIS A 77 10.98 -14.09 17.08
N PHE A 78 10.91 -14.88 18.15
CA PHE A 78 10.23 -16.17 18.10
C PHE A 78 8.74 -16.00 17.76
N LEU A 79 8.05 -15.03 18.35
CA LEU A 79 6.65 -14.72 18.03
C LEU A 79 6.50 -14.25 16.59
N ASN A 80 7.37 -13.36 16.10
CA ASN A 80 7.35 -12.92 14.72
C ASN A 80 7.56 -14.08 13.73
N LEU A 81 8.52 -14.96 13.98
CA LEU A 81 8.76 -16.15 13.16
C LEU A 81 7.57 -17.13 13.19
N THR A 82 6.93 -17.29 14.35
CA THR A 82 5.71 -18.09 14.49
C THR A 82 4.58 -17.49 13.68
N ASN A 83 4.36 -16.17 13.76
CA ASN A 83 3.35 -15.48 12.97
C ASN A 83 3.60 -15.62 11.47
N ILE A 84 4.85 -15.55 11.01
CA ILE A 84 5.19 -15.77 9.60
C ILE A 84 4.82 -17.19 9.17
N ALA A 85 5.14 -18.21 9.98
CA ALA A 85 4.78 -19.59 9.68
C ALA A 85 3.27 -19.82 9.66
N GLU A 86 2.51 -19.20 10.58
CA GLU A 86 1.06 -19.26 10.64
C GLU A 86 0.40 -18.55 9.46
N GLN A 87 0.86 -17.35 9.11
CA GLN A 87 0.40 -16.62 7.93
C GLN A 87 0.66 -17.43 6.66
N TYR A 88 1.86 -17.96 6.51
CA TYR A 88 2.20 -18.81 5.38
C TYR A 88 1.23 -20.01 5.28
N GLN A 89 1.02 -20.71 6.38
CA GLN A 89 0.11 -21.85 6.42
C GLN A 89 -1.35 -21.46 6.10
N THR A 90 -1.79 -20.29 6.59
CA THR A 90 -3.15 -19.79 6.33
C THR A 90 -3.33 -19.46 4.85
N VAL A 91 -2.35 -18.78 4.23
CA VAL A 91 -2.38 -18.45 2.80
C VAL A 91 -2.32 -19.73 1.96
N SER A 92 -1.43 -20.67 2.28
CA SER A 92 -1.31 -21.96 1.58
C SER A 92 -2.62 -22.77 1.66
N ARG A 93 -3.30 -22.76 2.81
CA ARG A 93 -4.65 -23.34 2.97
C ARG A 93 -5.70 -22.63 2.13
N GLN A 94 -5.72 -21.29 2.21
CA GLN A 94 -6.69 -20.52 1.43
C GLN A 94 -6.53 -20.75 -0.06
N HIS A 95 -5.31 -20.92 -0.58
CA HIS A 95 -5.11 -21.32 -1.98
C HIS A 95 -5.67 -22.72 -2.30
N LYS A 96 -5.55 -23.66 -1.39
CA LYS A 96 -6.14 -25.01 -1.54
C LYS A 96 -7.66 -25.00 -1.35
N ASP A 97 -8.17 -24.19 -0.41
CA ASP A 97 -9.60 -24.09 -0.07
C ASP A 97 -10.37 -23.09 -0.94
N LEU A 98 -9.69 -22.13 -1.61
CA LEU A 98 -10.34 -21.16 -2.50
C LEU A 98 -11.06 -21.85 -3.68
N GLN A 99 -10.61 -23.03 -4.10
CA GLN A 99 -11.32 -23.83 -5.10
C GLN A 99 -12.62 -24.46 -4.53
N SER A 100 -12.73 -24.60 -3.22
CA SER A 100 -13.90 -25.18 -2.52
C SER A 100 -14.68 -24.19 -1.67
N SER A 101 -14.18 -22.97 -1.47
CA SER A 101 -14.77 -21.93 -0.61
C SER A 101 -15.99 -21.27 -1.26
N ASN A 102 -17.10 -21.18 -0.53
CA ASN A 102 -18.29 -20.39 -0.91
C ASN A 102 -18.03 -18.89 -1.12
N ARG A 103 -16.82 -18.40 -0.85
CA ARG A 103 -16.40 -16.99 -0.96
C ARG A 103 -15.50 -16.71 -2.16
N SER A 104 -15.18 -17.70 -2.99
CA SER A 104 -14.39 -17.50 -4.21
C SER A 104 -15.21 -16.85 -5.33
N LEU A 105 -14.52 -16.18 -6.28
CA LEU A 105 -15.16 -15.69 -7.50
C LEU A 105 -15.85 -16.80 -8.26
N SER A 106 -15.23 -17.99 -8.36
CA SER A 106 -15.82 -19.18 -8.96
C SER A 106 -17.17 -19.53 -8.33
N ALA A 107 -17.21 -19.63 -6.99
CA ALA A 107 -18.45 -19.94 -6.26
C ALA A 107 -19.52 -18.85 -6.43
N LEU A 108 -19.11 -17.57 -6.52
CA LEU A 108 -20.02 -16.47 -6.79
C LEU A 108 -20.68 -16.63 -8.17
N PHE A 109 -19.90 -16.80 -9.23
CA PHE A 109 -20.43 -16.94 -10.59
C PHE A 109 -21.23 -18.23 -10.78
N GLN A 110 -20.88 -19.33 -10.09
CA GLN A 110 -21.70 -20.55 -10.05
C GLN A 110 -23.07 -20.30 -9.42
N ARG A 111 -23.15 -19.54 -8.32
CA ARG A 111 -24.43 -19.15 -7.69
C ARG A 111 -25.27 -18.26 -8.60
N LEU A 112 -24.64 -17.27 -9.26
CA LEU A 112 -25.33 -16.41 -10.24
C LEU A 112 -25.92 -17.25 -11.37
N LYS A 113 -25.18 -18.24 -11.87
CA LYS A 113 -25.65 -19.18 -12.88
C LYS A 113 -26.79 -20.06 -12.38
N ALA A 114 -26.70 -20.61 -11.17
CA ALA A 114 -27.75 -21.42 -10.56
C ALA A 114 -29.04 -20.64 -10.28
N GLN A 115 -28.93 -19.35 -10.01
CA GLN A 115 -30.06 -18.41 -9.81
C GLN A 115 -30.64 -17.85 -11.13
N ASN A 116 -30.09 -18.26 -12.29
CA ASN A 116 -30.43 -17.72 -13.60
C ASN A 116 -30.34 -16.17 -13.65
N ALA A 117 -29.31 -15.59 -13.01
CA ALA A 117 -29.10 -14.16 -13.00
C ALA A 117 -28.95 -13.61 -14.43
N SER A 118 -29.51 -12.42 -14.68
CA SER A 118 -29.41 -11.76 -15.97
C SER A 118 -27.97 -11.40 -16.30
N LYS A 119 -27.51 -11.79 -17.48
CA LYS A 119 -26.17 -11.43 -17.96
C LYS A 119 -25.95 -9.93 -18.03
N GLU A 120 -26.98 -9.19 -18.44
CA GLU A 120 -26.93 -7.74 -18.56
C GLU A 120 -26.82 -7.07 -17.18
N GLU A 121 -27.57 -7.53 -16.18
CA GLU A 121 -27.49 -7.02 -14.82
C GLU A 121 -26.14 -7.31 -14.18
N VAL A 122 -25.61 -8.53 -14.37
CA VAL A 122 -24.28 -8.90 -13.88
C VAL A 122 -23.20 -8.05 -14.55
N TYR A 123 -23.28 -7.85 -15.87
CA TYR A 123 -22.34 -7.00 -16.60
C TYR A 123 -22.39 -5.56 -16.06
N LYS A 124 -23.57 -4.95 -15.94
CA LYS A 124 -23.74 -3.58 -15.40
C LYS A 124 -23.23 -3.47 -13.97
N THR A 125 -23.44 -4.50 -13.14
CA THR A 125 -22.97 -4.53 -11.76
C THR A 125 -21.45 -4.54 -11.73
N VAL A 126 -20.79 -5.38 -12.53
CA VAL A 126 -19.33 -5.46 -12.61
C VAL A 126 -18.74 -4.18 -13.21
N GLU A 127 -19.36 -3.62 -14.24
CA GLU A 127 -18.92 -2.37 -14.87
C GLU A 127 -18.94 -1.18 -13.91
N ASN A 128 -19.92 -1.13 -13.00
CA ASN A 128 -20.08 -0.08 -12.00
C ASN A 128 -19.44 -0.44 -10.64
N LEU A 129 -18.77 -1.59 -10.54
CA LEU A 129 -18.12 -2.01 -9.31
C LEU A 129 -16.98 -1.05 -8.96
N LEU A 130 -17.02 -0.53 -7.73
CA LEU A 130 -15.94 0.26 -7.17
C LEU A 130 -15.66 -0.19 -5.74
N ILE A 131 -14.50 -0.79 -5.54
CA ILE A 131 -13.96 -1.17 -4.23
C ILE A 131 -12.83 -0.20 -3.93
N GLU A 132 -13.00 0.62 -2.92
CA GLU A 132 -11.97 1.55 -2.47
C GLU A 132 -11.22 0.96 -1.29
N LEU A 133 -9.90 0.81 -1.46
CA LEU A 133 -8.98 0.40 -0.40
C LEU A 133 -8.28 1.64 0.14
N VAL A 134 -8.54 1.99 1.39
CA VAL A 134 -7.99 3.17 2.02
C VAL A 134 -6.82 2.78 2.92
N LEU A 135 -5.63 3.30 2.63
CA LEU A 135 -4.45 3.15 3.47
C LEU A 135 -4.46 4.20 4.57
N THR A 136 -4.59 3.75 5.82
CA THR A 136 -4.56 4.64 6.98
C THR A 136 -3.18 4.65 7.61
N ALA A 137 -2.79 5.80 8.17
CA ALA A 137 -1.57 5.91 8.95
C ALA A 137 -1.78 5.29 10.35
N HIS A 138 -0.91 4.35 10.74
CA HIS A 138 -0.90 3.83 12.12
C HIS A 138 0.39 4.28 12.80
N PRO A 139 0.34 5.27 13.70
CA PRO A 139 1.52 5.81 14.40
C PRO A 139 2.20 4.77 15.31
N THR A 140 1.54 3.64 15.57
CA THR A 140 2.07 2.52 16.36
C THR A 140 2.90 1.52 15.55
N GLU A 141 2.91 1.61 14.22
CA GLU A 141 3.71 0.70 13.41
C GLU A 141 5.19 1.10 13.43
N THR A 142 5.92 0.50 14.38
CA THR A 142 7.31 0.80 14.67
C THR A 142 8.30 -0.10 13.93
N THR A 143 7.82 -1.13 13.22
CA THR A 143 8.67 -2.14 12.57
C THR A 143 9.55 -1.51 11.47
N ARG A 144 10.85 -1.77 11.47
CA ARG A 144 11.75 -1.25 10.45
C ARG A 144 11.52 -1.94 9.09
N ARG A 145 11.55 -1.18 8.01
CA ARG A 145 11.44 -1.70 6.63
C ARG A 145 12.40 -2.86 6.35
N SER A 146 13.62 -2.79 6.89
CA SER A 146 14.60 -3.86 6.75
C SER A 146 14.16 -5.17 7.41
N LEU A 147 13.43 -5.13 8.54
CA LEU A 147 12.88 -6.33 9.18
C LEU A 147 11.71 -6.90 8.37
N VAL A 148 10.80 -6.04 7.91
CA VAL A 148 9.70 -6.47 7.03
C VAL A 148 10.21 -7.16 5.78
N HIS A 149 11.24 -6.59 5.12
CA HIS A 149 11.87 -7.25 3.97
C HIS A 149 12.39 -8.64 4.32
N LYS A 150 13.08 -8.80 5.46
CA LYS A 150 13.55 -10.11 5.93
C LYS A 150 12.41 -11.08 6.19
N HIS A 151 11.30 -10.61 6.80
CA HIS A 151 10.12 -11.43 7.03
C HIS A 151 9.48 -11.92 5.72
N VAL A 152 9.40 -11.05 4.70
CA VAL A 152 8.92 -11.42 3.35
C VAL A 152 9.83 -12.48 2.73
N GLU A 153 11.16 -12.32 2.83
CA GLU A 153 12.11 -13.30 2.28
C GLU A 153 12.05 -14.64 3.05
N ILE A 154 11.85 -14.63 4.37
CA ILE A 154 11.63 -15.86 5.16
C ILE A 154 10.36 -16.57 4.66
N ASN A 155 9.27 -15.83 4.42
CA ASN A 155 8.01 -16.40 3.89
C ASN A 155 8.23 -17.05 2.50
N LYS A 156 8.97 -16.39 1.60
CA LYS A 156 9.36 -16.96 0.29
C LYS A 156 10.20 -18.23 0.42
N CYS A 157 11.09 -18.29 1.41
CA CYS A 157 11.87 -19.49 1.69
C CYS A 157 10.99 -20.65 2.16
N LEU A 158 10.01 -20.40 3.04
CA LEU A 158 9.04 -21.42 3.47
C LEU A 158 8.24 -21.96 2.29
N SER A 159 7.79 -21.07 1.39
CA SER A 159 7.09 -21.47 0.16
C SER A 159 7.94 -22.39 -0.72
N LYS A 160 9.22 -22.06 -0.91
CA LYS A 160 10.14 -22.91 -1.69
C LYS A 160 10.39 -24.27 -1.03
N LEU A 161 10.47 -24.32 0.31
CA LEU A 161 10.72 -25.58 1.04
C LEU A 161 9.55 -26.56 1.01
N GLU A 162 8.33 -26.09 0.68
CA GLU A 162 7.15 -26.96 0.55
C GLU A 162 7.13 -27.77 -0.76
N HIS A 163 8.00 -27.43 -1.74
CA HIS A 163 8.09 -28.20 -2.97
C HIS A 163 8.79 -29.56 -2.73
N ASP A 164 8.09 -30.64 -3.14
CA ASP A 164 8.54 -32.02 -2.92
C ASP A 164 9.70 -32.44 -3.82
N ASP A 165 9.96 -31.71 -4.90
CA ASP A 165 10.97 -32.00 -5.93
C ASP A 165 12.36 -31.40 -5.63
N LEU A 166 12.53 -30.75 -4.47
CA LEU A 166 13.83 -30.17 -4.06
C LEU A 166 14.87 -31.26 -3.81
N THR A 167 16.01 -31.11 -4.47
CA THR A 167 17.20 -31.92 -4.12
C THR A 167 17.73 -31.57 -2.71
N PRO A 168 18.43 -32.50 -2.03
CA PRO A 168 19.04 -32.19 -0.73
C PRO A 168 19.97 -30.97 -0.77
N LYS A 169 20.65 -30.74 -1.90
CA LYS A 169 21.53 -29.57 -2.09
C LYS A 169 20.74 -28.26 -2.15
N GLU A 170 19.65 -28.22 -2.89
CA GLU A 170 18.77 -27.04 -3.00
C GLU A 170 18.10 -26.73 -1.66
N ARG A 171 17.58 -27.75 -0.98
CA ARG A 171 17.03 -27.60 0.38
C ARG A 171 18.05 -27.00 1.32
N GLY A 172 19.29 -27.51 1.33
CA GLY A 172 20.35 -26.95 2.17
C GLY A 172 20.77 -25.52 1.81
N ILE A 173 20.61 -25.09 0.56
CA ILE A 173 20.82 -23.68 0.17
C ILE A 173 19.74 -22.80 0.79
N ILE A 174 18.47 -23.22 0.73
CA ILE A 174 17.34 -22.45 1.27
C ILE A 174 17.42 -22.37 2.81
N GLU A 175 17.76 -23.47 3.47
CA GLU A 175 17.95 -23.51 4.94
C GLU A 175 19.07 -22.58 5.41
N ARG A 176 20.22 -22.55 4.70
CA ARG A 176 21.28 -21.57 4.98
C ARG A 176 20.85 -20.13 4.76
N LEU A 177 20.02 -19.87 3.74
CA LEU A 177 19.45 -18.54 3.52
C LEU A 177 18.52 -18.14 4.67
N LEU A 178 17.67 -19.06 5.16
CA LEU A 178 16.80 -18.84 6.31
C LEU A 178 17.61 -18.51 7.57
N LEU A 179 18.64 -19.31 7.88
CA LEU A 179 19.52 -19.05 9.03
C LEU A 179 20.15 -17.66 8.93
N ARG A 180 20.65 -17.29 7.74
CA ARG A 180 21.22 -15.95 7.50
C ARG A 180 20.19 -14.83 7.72
N LEU A 181 18.97 -14.95 7.18
CA LEU A 181 17.93 -13.96 7.34
C LEU A 181 17.50 -13.77 8.79
N ILE A 182 17.45 -14.87 9.56
CA ILE A 182 17.16 -14.85 11.00
C ILE A 182 18.30 -14.17 11.77
N ALA A 183 19.55 -14.50 11.46
CA ALA A 183 20.71 -13.85 12.05
C ALA A 183 20.77 -12.35 11.72
N GLU A 184 20.51 -11.97 10.48
CA GLU A 184 20.39 -10.56 10.07
C GLU A 184 19.26 -9.84 10.82
N ALA A 185 18.12 -10.50 11.04
CA ALA A 185 17.02 -9.94 11.82
C ALA A 185 17.43 -9.75 13.29
N TRP A 186 18.05 -10.76 13.89
CA TRP A 186 18.57 -10.69 15.26
C TRP A 186 19.52 -9.52 15.48
N HIS A 187 20.45 -9.27 14.56
CA HIS A 187 21.43 -8.18 14.66
C HIS A 187 20.88 -6.82 14.18
N THR A 188 19.65 -6.77 13.67
CA THR A 188 19.01 -5.51 13.29
C THR A 188 18.44 -4.82 14.53
N ASN A 189 18.75 -3.54 14.75
CA ASN A 189 18.18 -2.79 15.85
C ASN A 189 16.67 -2.57 15.61
N GLU A 190 15.80 -3.11 16.45
CA GLU A 190 14.35 -2.98 16.37
C GLU A 190 13.86 -1.64 16.94
N ILE A 191 14.58 -1.09 17.91
CA ILE A 191 14.18 0.13 18.60
C ILE A 191 14.46 1.35 17.72
N ARG A 192 13.41 2.08 17.39
CA ARG A 192 13.54 3.39 16.75
C ARG A 192 13.79 4.42 17.84
N THR A 193 14.91 5.11 17.75
CA THR A 193 15.25 6.25 18.63
C THR A 193 14.60 7.55 18.16
N VAL A 194 14.15 7.61 16.91
CA VAL A 194 13.50 8.77 16.30
C VAL A 194 12.07 8.39 15.90
N ARG A 195 11.11 9.20 16.34
CA ARG A 195 9.70 9.03 15.95
C ARG A 195 9.58 9.20 14.41
N PRO A 196 8.87 8.31 13.69
CA PRO A 196 8.64 8.47 12.27
C PRO A 196 7.87 9.76 11.99
N THR A 197 8.23 10.42 10.90
CA THR A 197 7.49 11.56 10.39
C THR A 197 6.30 11.10 9.54
N PRO A 198 5.27 11.94 9.32
CA PRO A 198 4.18 11.59 8.38
C PRO A 198 4.67 11.27 6.96
N PHE A 199 5.80 11.83 6.56
CA PHE A 199 6.46 11.50 5.29
C PHE A 199 7.07 10.09 5.28
N ASP A 200 7.63 9.63 6.42
CA ASP A 200 8.13 8.27 6.56
C ASP A 200 6.99 7.25 6.58
N GLU A 201 5.84 7.61 7.18
CA GLU A 201 4.62 6.79 7.16
C GLU A 201 4.12 6.60 5.72
N ALA A 202 4.10 7.66 4.91
CA ALA A 202 3.73 7.58 3.50
C ALA A 202 4.67 6.66 2.70
N LYS A 203 5.99 6.74 2.92
CA LYS A 203 6.95 5.79 2.32
C LYS A 203 6.62 4.34 2.66
N TRP A 204 6.16 4.11 3.88
CA TRP A 204 5.78 2.79 4.36
C TRP A 204 4.53 2.25 3.64
N GLY A 205 3.48 3.05 3.59
CA GLY A 205 2.26 2.68 2.90
C GLY A 205 2.48 2.39 1.42
N TYR A 206 3.30 3.19 0.74
CA TYR A 206 3.64 2.96 -0.67
C TYR A 206 4.48 1.69 -0.88
N ALA A 207 5.29 1.28 0.10
CA ALA A 207 5.97 -0.01 0.05
C ALA A 207 4.99 -1.19 0.15
N MET A 208 3.84 -1.04 0.85
CA MET A 208 2.78 -2.06 0.86
C MET A 208 2.11 -2.18 -0.51
N ILE A 209 1.87 -1.07 -1.20
CA ILE A 209 1.39 -1.10 -2.58
C ILE A 209 2.37 -1.86 -3.47
N GLU A 210 3.66 -1.50 -3.43
CA GLU A 210 4.73 -2.15 -4.21
C GLU A 210 4.82 -3.65 -3.97
N ASN A 211 4.81 -4.09 -2.71
CA ASN A 211 5.07 -5.47 -2.35
C ASN A 211 3.85 -6.40 -2.50
N SER A 212 2.63 -5.86 -2.54
CA SER A 212 1.40 -6.66 -2.52
C SER A 212 0.41 -6.25 -3.60
N LEU A 213 -0.09 -5.02 -3.57
CA LEU A 213 -1.20 -4.60 -4.43
C LEU A 213 -0.80 -4.46 -5.89
N TRP A 214 0.45 -4.09 -6.18
CA TRP A 214 0.96 -3.92 -7.54
C TRP A 214 0.86 -5.18 -8.40
N GLN A 215 1.01 -6.35 -7.78
CA GLN A 215 0.81 -7.66 -8.42
C GLN A 215 -0.60 -8.19 -8.20
N GLY A 216 -1.16 -8.00 -6.98
CA GLY A 216 -2.44 -8.58 -6.61
C GLY A 216 -3.63 -8.00 -7.37
N VAL A 217 -3.60 -6.70 -7.72
CA VAL A 217 -4.71 -6.07 -8.45
C VAL A 217 -4.85 -6.61 -9.88
N PRO A 218 -3.80 -6.65 -10.73
CA PRO A 218 -3.90 -7.28 -12.06
C PRO A 218 -4.31 -8.75 -12.00
N GLU A 219 -3.79 -9.51 -11.03
CA GLU A 219 -4.17 -10.91 -10.85
C GLU A 219 -5.66 -11.07 -10.53
N PHE A 220 -6.18 -10.26 -9.60
CA PHE A 220 -7.62 -10.22 -9.29
C PHE A 220 -8.46 -9.89 -10.53
N LEU A 221 -8.04 -8.90 -11.34
CA LEU A 221 -8.76 -8.50 -12.53
C LEU A 221 -8.76 -9.58 -13.62
N ARG A 222 -7.67 -10.33 -13.76
CA ARG A 222 -7.62 -11.50 -14.64
C ARG A 222 -8.61 -12.57 -14.21
N GLN A 223 -8.60 -12.94 -12.93
CA GLN A 223 -9.53 -13.94 -12.38
C GLN A 223 -10.99 -13.47 -12.53
N LEU A 224 -11.27 -12.19 -12.25
CA LEU A 224 -12.60 -11.62 -12.45
C LEU A 224 -13.03 -11.72 -13.92
N ASN A 225 -12.15 -11.38 -14.87
CA ASN A 225 -12.42 -11.47 -16.30
C ASN A 225 -12.66 -12.92 -16.75
N GLU A 226 -11.86 -13.87 -16.27
CA GLU A 226 -12.02 -15.30 -16.60
C GLU A 226 -13.40 -15.82 -16.18
N HIS A 227 -13.79 -15.61 -14.94
CA HIS A 227 -15.10 -16.07 -14.44
C HIS A 227 -16.28 -15.30 -15.06
N ALA A 228 -16.11 -13.98 -15.28
CA ALA A 228 -17.10 -13.20 -15.98
C ALA A 228 -17.26 -13.64 -17.44
N ARG A 229 -16.20 -13.95 -18.15
CA ARG A 229 -16.22 -14.48 -19.51
C ARG A 229 -16.93 -15.83 -19.60
N GLU A 230 -16.67 -16.74 -18.66
CA GLU A 230 -17.38 -18.03 -18.59
C GLU A 230 -18.88 -17.86 -18.39
N PHE A 231 -19.30 -16.85 -17.66
CA PHE A 231 -20.71 -16.54 -17.40
C PHE A 231 -21.36 -15.74 -18.53
N LEU A 232 -20.72 -14.65 -18.98
CA LEU A 232 -21.24 -13.71 -19.98
C LEU A 232 -21.12 -14.25 -21.42
N GLY A 233 -20.00 -14.92 -21.73
CA GLY A 233 -19.61 -15.38 -23.06
C GLY A 233 -18.66 -14.43 -23.79
N TYR A 234 -18.22 -13.33 -23.18
CA TYR A 234 -17.27 -12.36 -23.71
C TYR A 234 -16.41 -11.74 -22.60
N ASP A 235 -15.27 -11.14 -22.98
CA ASP A 235 -14.36 -10.49 -22.04
C ASP A 235 -14.89 -9.17 -21.52
N LEU A 236 -14.53 -8.82 -20.29
CA LEU A 236 -14.80 -7.50 -19.70
C LEU A 236 -13.96 -6.42 -20.40
N PRO A 237 -14.39 -5.14 -20.38
CA PRO A 237 -13.61 -4.05 -20.95
C PRO A 237 -12.25 -3.91 -20.27
N VAL A 238 -11.18 -3.75 -21.06
CA VAL A 238 -9.81 -3.53 -20.56
C VAL A 238 -9.71 -2.29 -19.68
N GLY A 239 -10.55 -1.29 -19.94
CA GLY A 239 -10.60 -0.04 -19.18
C GLY A 239 -11.35 -0.11 -17.84
N LEU A 240 -11.81 -1.29 -17.42
CA LEU A 240 -12.53 -1.48 -16.15
C LEU A 240 -11.66 -1.05 -14.95
N ARG A 241 -12.27 -0.35 -14.00
CA ARG A 241 -11.62 0.17 -12.79
C ARG A 241 -12.39 -0.23 -11.52
N PRO A 242 -12.46 -1.51 -11.17
CA PRO A 242 -13.24 -1.95 -10.01
C PRO A 242 -12.52 -1.74 -8.68
N VAL A 243 -11.23 -1.40 -8.70
CA VAL A 243 -10.42 -1.16 -7.51
C VAL A 243 -9.81 0.23 -7.58
N ARG A 244 -9.91 0.97 -6.49
CA ARG A 244 -9.27 2.27 -6.29
C ARG A 244 -8.49 2.24 -4.98
N ILE A 245 -7.33 2.91 -4.97
CA ILE A 245 -6.51 3.04 -3.77
C ILE A 245 -6.53 4.49 -3.33
N SER A 246 -6.87 4.71 -2.06
CA SER A 246 -6.79 6.01 -1.41
C SER A 246 -5.88 5.94 -0.19
N SER A 247 -5.43 7.07 0.31
CA SER A 247 -4.51 7.15 1.44
C SER A 247 -4.77 8.37 2.31
N TRP A 248 -4.72 8.18 3.62
CA TRP A 248 -4.73 9.26 4.62
C TRP A 248 -3.33 9.76 4.95
N MET A 249 -2.30 9.03 4.58
CA MET A 249 -0.91 9.36 4.92
C MET A 249 -0.50 10.69 4.30
N GLY A 250 -0.09 11.64 5.14
CA GLY A 250 0.24 13.02 4.74
C GLY A 250 -0.98 13.91 4.43
N GLY A 251 -2.20 13.38 4.57
CA GLY A 251 -3.47 14.10 4.38
C GLY A 251 -4.26 14.31 5.67
N ASP A 252 -4.09 13.42 6.64
CA ASP A 252 -4.83 13.43 7.91
C ASP A 252 -4.16 14.36 8.92
N ARG A 253 -4.83 15.47 9.23
CA ARG A 253 -4.41 16.49 10.19
C ARG A 253 -5.12 16.38 11.53
N ASP A 254 -6.13 15.50 11.63
CA ASP A 254 -6.90 15.36 12.85
C ASP A 254 -6.03 14.76 13.96
N GLY A 255 -5.86 15.54 15.03
CA GLY A 255 -4.97 15.18 16.14
C GLY A 255 -3.46 15.11 15.80
N ASN A 256 -3.02 15.43 14.59
CA ASN A 256 -1.62 15.37 14.19
C ASN A 256 -1.07 16.72 13.66
N PRO A 257 -0.44 17.53 14.52
CA PRO A 257 0.09 18.85 14.15
C PRO A 257 1.29 18.77 13.17
N PHE A 258 1.86 17.60 12.96
CA PHE A 258 3.01 17.42 12.06
C PHE A 258 2.60 17.23 10.60
N VAL A 259 1.32 17.03 10.30
CA VAL A 259 0.80 16.96 8.94
C VAL A 259 0.49 18.36 8.45
N THR A 260 1.47 19.00 7.84
CA THR A 260 1.39 20.36 7.29
C THR A 260 1.13 20.34 5.78
N SER A 261 0.73 21.48 5.21
CA SER A 261 0.58 21.72 3.77
C SER A 261 1.82 21.30 2.97
N LYS A 262 3.01 21.62 3.53
CA LYS A 262 4.30 21.21 2.96
C LYS A 262 4.49 19.69 2.95
N ILE A 263 4.15 19.01 4.03
CA ILE A 263 4.20 17.54 4.11
C ILE A 263 3.23 16.92 3.11
N THR A 264 2.00 17.43 3.03
CA THR A 264 1.02 16.98 2.03
C THR A 264 1.58 17.08 0.61
N GLN A 265 2.17 18.22 0.26
CA GLN A 265 2.78 18.40 -1.04
C GLN A 265 3.93 17.42 -1.30
N GLN A 266 4.80 17.21 -0.30
CA GLN A 266 5.91 16.24 -0.41
C GLN A 266 5.40 14.81 -0.58
N VAL A 267 4.33 14.42 0.13
CA VAL A 267 3.73 13.08 -0.01
C VAL A 267 3.09 12.91 -1.39
N LEU A 268 2.43 13.93 -1.94
CA LEU A 268 1.92 13.90 -3.31
C LEU A 268 3.05 13.75 -4.35
N TYR A 269 4.18 14.42 -4.17
CA TYR A 269 5.36 14.23 -5.02
C TYR A 269 5.94 12.83 -4.89
N LEU A 270 6.03 12.30 -3.66
CA LEU A 270 6.49 10.94 -3.40
C LEU A 270 5.60 9.89 -4.06
N ALA A 271 4.28 10.09 -4.03
CA ALA A 271 3.31 9.19 -4.67
C ALA A 271 3.55 9.10 -6.19
N ARG A 272 3.72 10.27 -6.84
CA ARG A 272 4.01 10.35 -8.27
C ARG A 272 5.39 9.78 -8.63
N TRP A 273 6.39 10.07 -7.81
CA TRP A 273 7.71 9.49 -7.95
C TRP A 273 7.65 7.97 -7.88
N LYS A 274 6.95 7.44 -6.89
CA LYS A 274 6.84 5.98 -6.71
C LYS A 274 6.03 5.31 -7.82
N ALA A 275 4.96 5.94 -8.30
CA ALA A 275 4.25 5.46 -9.47
C ALA A 275 5.16 5.38 -10.70
N ALA A 276 5.92 6.44 -10.97
CA ALA A 276 6.86 6.47 -12.10
C ALA A 276 7.95 5.39 -11.98
N ASP A 277 8.48 5.14 -10.77
CA ASP A 277 9.46 4.09 -10.49
C ASP A 277 8.90 2.68 -10.79
N LEU A 278 7.69 2.40 -10.33
CA LEU A 278 7.03 1.12 -10.55
C LEU A 278 6.69 0.91 -12.03
N PHE A 279 6.10 1.91 -12.69
CA PHE A 279 5.83 1.84 -14.12
C PHE A 279 7.11 1.76 -14.96
N LEU A 280 8.19 2.42 -14.57
CA LEU A 280 9.48 2.32 -15.26
C LEU A 280 10.02 0.89 -15.25
N ASN A 281 9.87 0.18 -14.14
CA ASN A 281 10.28 -1.22 -14.02
C ASN A 281 9.42 -2.13 -14.91
N ASP A 282 8.10 -1.91 -14.92
CA ASP A 282 7.19 -2.63 -15.82
C ASP A 282 7.51 -2.36 -17.30
N ILE A 283 7.73 -1.10 -17.67
CA ILE A 283 8.04 -0.68 -19.04
C ILE A 283 9.40 -1.21 -19.51
N LYS A 284 10.39 -1.35 -18.62
CA LYS A 284 11.67 -2.00 -18.94
C LYS A 284 11.46 -3.46 -19.33
N SER A 285 10.69 -4.21 -18.51
CA SER A 285 10.38 -5.62 -18.78
C SER A 285 9.57 -5.76 -20.08
N LEU A 286 8.56 -4.91 -20.28
CA LEU A 286 7.72 -4.91 -21.47
C LEU A 286 8.52 -4.62 -22.75
N ALA A 287 9.56 -3.77 -22.69
CA ALA A 287 10.42 -3.48 -23.82
C ALA A 287 11.20 -4.72 -24.31
N ASP A 288 11.53 -5.64 -23.41
CA ASP A 288 12.18 -6.90 -23.75
C ASP A 288 11.19 -7.91 -24.34
N GLU A 289 9.93 -7.88 -23.92
CA GLU A 289 8.87 -8.77 -24.40
C GLU A 289 8.35 -8.37 -25.79
N LEU A 290 8.16 -7.07 -26.06
CA LEU A 290 7.48 -6.58 -27.27
C LEU A 290 8.45 -6.34 -28.45
N SER A 291 9.02 -7.42 -28.97
CA SER A 291 9.94 -7.40 -30.13
C SER A 291 9.27 -7.75 -31.47
N MET A 292 7.92 -7.76 -31.54
CA MET A 292 7.18 -8.15 -32.73
C MET A 292 7.32 -7.11 -33.82
N VAL A 293 7.42 -7.62 -35.07
CA VAL A 293 7.60 -6.79 -36.28
C VAL A 293 6.26 -6.38 -36.87
N LYS A 294 5.24 -7.25 -36.79
CA LYS A 294 3.93 -7.04 -37.40
C LYS A 294 3.05 -6.14 -36.53
N CYS A 295 2.52 -5.06 -37.12
CA CYS A 295 1.51 -4.20 -36.50
C CYS A 295 0.42 -3.85 -37.54
N THR A 296 -0.63 -3.17 -37.11
CA THR A 296 -1.71 -2.71 -37.99
C THR A 296 -1.31 -1.45 -38.75
N PRO A 297 -1.92 -1.18 -39.93
CA PRO A 297 -1.70 0.04 -40.67
C PRO A 297 -1.98 1.32 -39.88
N GLU A 298 -3.03 1.31 -39.06
CA GLU A 298 -3.41 2.43 -38.21
C GLU A 298 -2.32 2.73 -37.18
N PHE A 299 -1.70 1.69 -36.63
CA PHE A 299 -0.58 1.83 -35.69
C PHE A 299 0.64 2.46 -36.40
N THR A 300 0.98 1.98 -37.61
CA THR A 300 2.04 2.55 -38.42
C THR A 300 1.75 4.01 -38.82
N ALA A 301 0.52 4.35 -39.17
CA ALA A 301 0.12 5.72 -39.48
C ALA A 301 0.30 6.67 -38.29
N LYS A 302 0.08 6.20 -37.07
CA LYS A 302 0.21 7.01 -35.84
C LYS A 302 1.65 7.14 -35.34
N TYR A 303 2.43 6.06 -35.40
CA TYR A 303 3.75 5.98 -34.77
C TYR A 303 4.93 5.93 -35.75
N GLY A 304 4.65 5.82 -37.05
CA GLY A 304 5.67 5.68 -38.10
C GLY A 304 6.08 4.22 -38.36
N GLU A 305 6.88 4.02 -39.42
CA GLU A 305 7.44 2.71 -39.77
C GLU A 305 8.68 2.41 -38.93
N HIS A 306 8.64 1.31 -38.19
CA HIS A 306 9.73 0.83 -37.34
C HIS A 306 9.88 -0.69 -37.47
N LEU A 307 11.10 -1.21 -37.36
CA LEU A 307 11.36 -2.65 -37.37
C LEU A 307 10.67 -3.35 -36.18
N GLU A 308 10.66 -2.71 -35.03
CA GLU A 308 10.01 -3.17 -33.80
C GLU A 308 9.04 -2.08 -33.31
N PRO A 309 7.85 -1.96 -33.91
CA PRO A 309 6.96 -0.80 -33.73
C PRO A 309 6.50 -0.62 -32.28
N TYR A 310 6.17 -1.70 -31.59
CA TYR A 310 5.74 -1.64 -30.18
C TYR A 310 6.87 -1.22 -29.24
N ARG A 311 8.08 -1.79 -29.47
CA ARG A 311 9.26 -1.43 -28.68
C ARG A 311 9.65 0.03 -28.85
N PHE A 312 9.44 0.62 -30.03
CA PHE A 312 9.64 2.05 -30.27
C PHE A 312 8.78 2.89 -29.32
N VAL A 313 7.47 2.60 -29.22
CA VAL A 313 6.53 3.28 -28.33
C VAL A 313 6.93 3.09 -26.86
N VAL A 314 7.25 1.87 -26.48
CA VAL A 314 7.64 1.54 -25.08
C VAL A 314 8.94 2.26 -24.68
N LYS A 315 9.93 2.38 -25.60
CA LYS A 315 11.17 3.14 -25.34
C LYS A 315 10.90 4.64 -25.17
N ALA A 316 9.96 5.22 -25.92
CA ALA A 316 9.56 6.61 -25.76
C ALA A 316 8.91 6.85 -24.38
N LEU A 317 8.03 5.95 -23.93
CA LEU A 317 7.43 6.00 -22.59
C LEU A 317 8.49 5.85 -21.49
N ARG A 318 9.46 4.95 -21.68
CA ARG A 318 10.59 4.79 -20.75
C ARG A 318 11.36 6.11 -20.55
N ALA A 319 11.66 6.82 -21.65
CA ALA A 319 12.36 8.10 -21.56
C ALA A 319 11.54 9.15 -20.75
N LYS A 320 10.22 9.23 -20.99
CA LYS A 320 9.34 10.13 -20.23
C LYS A 320 9.23 9.76 -18.75
N LEU A 321 9.22 8.46 -18.42
CA LEU A 321 9.19 8.00 -17.02
C LEU A 321 10.49 8.35 -16.29
N ILE A 322 11.65 8.23 -16.95
CA ILE A 322 12.94 8.66 -16.38
C ILE A 322 12.91 10.17 -16.11
N ALA A 323 12.47 10.97 -17.09
CA ALA A 323 12.29 12.40 -16.92
C ALA A 323 11.33 12.74 -15.78
N THR A 324 10.27 11.95 -15.59
CA THR A 324 9.31 12.10 -14.49
C THR A 324 9.97 11.86 -13.13
N LEU A 325 10.79 10.84 -13.02
CA LEU A 325 11.57 10.56 -11.80
C LEU A 325 12.52 11.72 -11.48
N ASP A 326 13.32 12.18 -12.46
CA ASP A 326 14.25 13.30 -12.28
C ASP A 326 13.54 14.58 -11.83
N TYR A 327 12.34 14.85 -12.40
CA TYR A 327 11.51 16.00 -12.01
C TYR A 327 11.07 15.92 -10.53
N PHE A 328 10.52 14.78 -10.12
CA PHE A 328 10.04 14.63 -8.75
C PHE A 328 11.16 14.43 -7.73
N ASP A 329 12.33 13.92 -8.13
CA ASP A 329 13.53 13.93 -7.29
C ASP A 329 13.96 15.35 -6.94
N ASP A 330 13.95 16.27 -7.90
CA ASP A 330 14.26 17.69 -7.66
C ASP A 330 13.19 18.33 -6.76
N CYS A 331 11.88 18.05 -6.99
CA CYS A 331 10.80 18.56 -6.15
C CYS A 331 10.93 18.08 -4.69
N LEU A 332 11.19 16.77 -4.49
CA LEU A 332 11.38 16.19 -3.16
C LEU A 332 12.61 16.74 -2.42
N ALA A 333 13.65 17.08 -3.18
CA ALA A 333 14.86 17.73 -2.66
C ALA A 333 14.72 19.25 -2.46
N ASN A 334 13.52 19.83 -2.68
CA ASN A 334 13.26 21.27 -2.69
C ASN A 334 14.19 22.05 -3.64
N ARG A 335 14.49 21.48 -4.81
CA ARG A 335 15.25 22.11 -5.88
C ARG A 335 14.34 22.47 -7.05
N PRO A 336 14.61 23.51 -7.82
CA PRO A 336 13.90 23.77 -9.06
C PRO A 336 14.13 22.59 -10.02
N PRO A 337 13.05 22.04 -10.62
CA PRO A 337 13.16 20.91 -11.54
C PRO A 337 14.02 21.26 -12.77
N ARG A 338 14.95 20.35 -13.12
CA ARG A 338 15.81 20.46 -14.30
C ARG A 338 15.09 20.09 -15.60
N VAL A 339 14.01 19.32 -15.47
CA VAL A 339 13.20 18.81 -16.59
C VAL A 339 11.93 19.65 -16.70
N SER A 340 11.49 19.91 -17.96
CA SER A 340 10.23 20.61 -18.20
C SER A 340 9.02 19.74 -17.88
N GLN A 341 7.96 20.37 -17.37
CA GLN A 341 6.68 19.70 -17.14
C GLN A 341 6.04 19.12 -18.42
N ALA A 342 6.39 19.63 -19.57
CA ALA A 342 5.92 19.13 -20.87
C ALA A 342 6.53 17.76 -21.22
N ASP A 343 7.68 17.42 -20.66
CA ASP A 343 8.44 16.20 -20.98
C ASP A 343 8.17 15.05 -20.04
N ILE A 344 7.37 15.27 -19.01
CA ILE A 344 7.04 14.27 -17.97
C ILE A 344 5.62 13.74 -18.08
N ILE A 345 5.36 12.66 -17.38
CA ILE A 345 4.03 12.04 -17.29
C ILE A 345 3.29 12.60 -16.08
N MET A 346 2.21 13.33 -16.34
CA MET A 346 1.36 13.96 -15.33
C MET A 346 -0.07 13.41 -15.31
N GLU A 347 -0.49 12.72 -16.36
CA GLU A 347 -1.84 12.19 -16.55
C GLU A 347 -1.82 10.75 -17.01
N ASP A 348 -2.80 9.97 -16.55
CA ASP A 348 -2.92 8.55 -16.87
C ASP A 348 -2.95 8.28 -18.39
N ASN A 349 -3.62 9.15 -19.17
CA ASN A 349 -3.74 9.00 -20.60
C ASN A 349 -2.41 9.05 -21.33
N GLN A 350 -1.40 9.73 -20.78
CA GLN A 350 -0.06 9.78 -21.41
C GLN A 350 0.65 8.42 -21.40
N LEU A 351 0.29 7.53 -20.47
CA LEU A 351 0.70 6.13 -20.44
C LEU A 351 -0.33 5.22 -21.12
N TRP A 352 -1.61 5.45 -20.80
CA TRP A 352 -2.70 4.60 -21.26
C TRP A 352 -2.81 4.53 -22.76
N GLU A 353 -2.95 5.67 -23.45
CA GLU A 353 -3.22 5.70 -24.90
C GLU A 353 -2.17 4.96 -25.71
N PRO A 354 -0.85 5.24 -25.56
CA PRO A 354 0.16 4.53 -26.36
C PRO A 354 0.18 3.02 -26.10
N LEU A 355 0.00 2.60 -24.85
CA LEU A 355 -0.02 1.17 -24.48
C LEU A 355 -1.30 0.48 -24.93
N TYR A 356 -2.43 1.16 -24.89
CA TYR A 356 -3.70 0.65 -25.37
C TYR A 356 -3.71 0.51 -26.90
N ASP A 357 -3.08 1.43 -27.63
CA ASP A 357 -2.87 1.29 -29.07
C ASP A 357 -2.00 0.05 -29.39
N CYS A 358 -0.94 -0.20 -28.60
CA CYS A 358 -0.15 -1.43 -28.72
C CYS A 358 -1.03 -2.67 -28.49
N TYR A 359 -1.87 -2.64 -27.45
CA TYR A 359 -2.80 -3.72 -27.13
C TYR A 359 -3.77 -4.00 -28.29
N GLN A 360 -4.42 -2.96 -28.81
CA GLN A 360 -5.38 -3.08 -29.90
C GLN A 360 -4.71 -3.62 -31.18
N SER A 361 -3.52 -3.12 -31.52
CA SER A 361 -2.78 -3.56 -32.69
C SER A 361 -2.35 -5.03 -32.57
N LEU A 362 -1.86 -5.46 -31.40
CA LEU A 362 -1.54 -6.86 -31.12
C LEU A 362 -2.77 -7.76 -31.26
N MET A 363 -3.91 -7.34 -30.70
CA MET A 363 -5.18 -8.08 -30.80
C MET A 363 -5.61 -8.24 -32.26
N ALA A 364 -5.59 -7.16 -33.04
CA ALA A 364 -5.97 -7.17 -34.46
C ALA A 364 -5.01 -8.00 -35.33
N CYS A 365 -3.73 -8.07 -34.94
CA CYS A 365 -2.74 -8.92 -35.63
C CYS A 365 -2.80 -10.41 -35.23
N GLY A 366 -3.75 -10.82 -34.35
CA GLY A 366 -3.93 -12.20 -33.90
C GLY A 366 -2.99 -12.62 -32.77
N MET A 367 -2.31 -11.66 -32.10
CA MET A 367 -1.34 -11.88 -31.03
C MET A 367 -1.99 -11.73 -29.64
N ARG A 368 -3.22 -12.25 -29.46
CA ARG A 368 -4.03 -12.13 -28.24
C ARG A 368 -3.30 -12.60 -26.99
N ILE A 369 -2.55 -13.70 -27.06
CA ILE A 369 -1.83 -14.25 -25.89
C ILE A 369 -0.78 -13.25 -25.41
N ILE A 370 -0.08 -12.58 -26.33
CA ILE A 370 0.92 -11.56 -26.01
C ILE A 370 0.25 -10.30 -25.44
N ALA A 371 -0.82 -9.83 -26.10
CA ALA A 371 -1.57 -8.67 -25.64
C ALA A 371 -2.10 -8.85 -24.20
N ASN A 372 -2.60 -10.04 -23.89
CA ASN A 372 -3.15 -10.37 -22.56
C ASN A 372 -2.08 -10.76 -21.52
N GLY A 373 -0.79 -10.59 -21.83
CA GLY A 373 0.30 -10.77 -20.88
C GLY A 373 0.59 -9.52 -20.06
N SER A 374 1.87 -9.21 -19.87
CA SER A 374 2.37 -8.08 -19.08
C SER A 374 1.79 -6.73 -19.52
N LEU A 375 1.49 -6.56 -20.82
CA LEU A 375 0.88 -5.34 -21.34
C LEU A 375 -0.51 -5.11 -20.73
N LEU A 376 -1.36 -6.13 -20.66
CA LEU A 376 -2.68 -6.02 -20.02
C LEU A 376 -2.57 -5.69 -18.53
N ASP A 377 -1.60 -6.28 -17.82
CA ASP A 377 -1.35 -5.97 -16.41
C ASP A 377 -0.98 -4.50 -16.19
N ILE A 378 -0.14 -3.95 -17.06
CA ILE A 378 0.24 -2.54 -16.98
C ILE A 378 -0.99 -1.66 -17.26
N LEU A 379 -1.84 -2.00 -18.21
CA LEU A 379 -3.09 -1.30 -18.47
C LEU A 379 -4.02 -1.32 -17.24
N HIS A 380 -4.17 -2.46 -16.60
CA HIS A 380 -4.93 -2.57 -15.34
C HIS A 380 -4.33 -1.70 -14.23
N ARG A 381 -2.99 -1.69 -14.08
CA ARG A 381 -2.31 -0.84 -13.10
C ARG A 381 -2.56 0.65 -13.35
N ILE A 382 -2.48 1.09 -14.61
CA ILE A 382 -2.77 2.49 -14.95
C ILE A 382 -4.19 2.87 -14.56
N ARG A 383 -5.17 1.98 -14.75
CA ARG A 383 -6.56 2.26 -14.39
C ARG A 383 -6.81 2.27 -12.88
N CYS A 384 -6.19 1.38 -12.14
CA CYS A 384 -6.44 1.23 -10.70
C CYS A 384 -5.59 2.16 -9.82
N PHE A 385 -4.31 2.35 -10.18
CA PHE A 385 -3.38 3.18 -9.39
C PHE A 385 -3.16 4.57 -9.99
N GLY A 386 -3.28 4.73 -11.31
CA GLY A 386 -2.94 5.96 -12.00
C GLY A 386 -1.45 6.33 -11.88
N VAL A 387 -1.09 7.48 -12.43
CA VAL A 387 0.25 8.07 -12.28
C VAL A 387 0.45 8.78 -10.94
N THR A 388 -0.53 8.68 -10.05
CA THR A 388 -0.52 9.22 -8.69
C THR A 388 -0.38 8.13 -7.63
N LEU A 389 -0.31 6.87 -8.03
CA LEU A 389 -0.23 5.67 -7.20
C LEU A 389 -1.45 5.44 -6.30
N SER A 390 -1.89 6.46 -5.60
CA SER A 390 -3.09 6.49 -4.75
C SER A 390 -3.69 7.89 -4.78
N GLN A 391 -4.98 7.98 -4.54
CA GLN A 391 -5.64 9.26 -4.27
C GLN A 391 -5.41 9.63 -2.80
N MET A 392 -5.38 10.91 -2.49
CA MET A 392 -5.19 11.37 -1.12
C MET A 392 -6.51 11.89 -0.54
N ASP A 393 -6.86 11.43 0.65
CA ASP A 393 -7.89 12.02 1.48
C ASP A 393 -7.26 13.08 2.38
N ILE A 394 -7.85 14.26 2.40
CA ILE A 394 -7.48 15.32 3.33
C ILE A 394 -8.50 15.33 4.46
N ARG A 395 -8.03 15.18 5.70
CA ARG A 395 -8.88 15.27 6.88
C ARG A 395 -8.42 16.42 7.77
N GLN A 396 -9.36 17.30 8.17
CA GLN A 396 -9.12 18.44 9.03
C GLN A 396 -10.25 18.61 10.04
N GLU A 397 -9.92 19.04 11.24
CA GLU A 397 -10.86 19.34 12.29
C GLU A 397 -11.70 20.60 11.98
N SER A 398 -13.01 20.56 12.27
CA SER A 398 -13.94 21.65 11.99
C SER A 398 -13.61 22.95 12.72
N THR A 399 -13.07 22.85 13.94
CA THR A 399 -12.68 24.01 14.75
C THR A 399 -11.62 24.85 14.04
N ARG A 400 -10.67 24.22 13.37
CA ARG A 400 -9.63 24.91 12.58
C ARG A 400 -10.23 25.77 11.48
N HIS A 401 -11.28 25.30 10.81
CA HIS A 401 -11.99 26.07 9.80
C HIS A 401 -12.77 27.22 10.41
N THR A 402 -13.44 26.96 11.55
CA THR A 402 -14.17 27.99 12.30
C THR A 402 -13.23 29.12 12.71
N ASP A 403 -12.06 28.80 13.27
CA ASP A 403 -11.07 29.77 13.73
C ASP A 403 -10.51 30.61 12.56
N ALA A 404 -10.20 29.97 11.43
CA ALA A 404 -9.74 30.67 10.23
C ALA A 404 -10.77 31.65 9.67
N ILE A 405 -12.04 31.25 9.60
CA ILE A 405 -13.10 32.14 9.12
C ILE A 405 -13.37 33.25 10.15
N ALA A 406 -13.33 32.95 11.46
CA ALA A 406 -13.49 33.93 12.52
C ALA A 406 -12.39 35.00 12.47
N GLU A 407 -11.15 34.61 12.19
CA GLU A 407 -10.04 35.56 12.03
C GLU A 407 -10.28 36.49 10.81
N ILE A 408 -10.75 35.93 9.69
CA ILE A 408 -11.10 36.71 8.49
C ILE A 408 -12.23 37.68 8.79
N THR A 409 -13.33 37.23 9.42
CA THR A 409 -14.49 38.09 9.69
C THR A 409 -14.18 39.19 10.67
N ARG A 410 -13.39 38.92 11.71
CA ARG A 410 -12.89 39.95 12.65
C ARG A 410 -12.02 40.99 11.95
N TYR A 411 -11.08 40.56 11.08
CA TYR A 411 -10.26 41.48 10.31
C TYR A 411 -11.09 42.38 9.38
N LEU A 412 -12.14 41.84 8.78
CA LEU A 412 -13.07 42.59 7.92
C LEU A 412 -14.04 43.50 8.69
N GLY A 413 -14.04 43.46 10.03
CA GLY A 413 -14.97 44.23 10.86
C GLY A 413 -16.43 43.80 10.72
N ILE A 414 -16.67 42.54 10.33
CA ILE A 414 -18.03 42.00 10.17
C ILE A 414 -18.59 41.54 11.52
N ASP A 415 -17.95 40.62 12.20
CA ASP A 415 -18.20 40.13 13.57
C ASP A 415 -17.34 38.88 13.82
N ASP A 416 -17.49 38.20 15.00
CA ASP A 416 -16.78 36.95 15.30
C ASP A 416 -17.59 35.72 14.85
N TYR A 417 -17.24 35.15 13.71
CA TYR A 417 -17.86 33.94 13.14
C TYR A 417 -17.93 32.76 14.14
N ALA A 418 -16.97 32.66 15.06
CA ALA A 418 -16.95 31.57 16.04
C ALA A 418 -18.13 31.65 17.03
N GLN A 419 -18.68 32.84 17.25
CA GLN A 419 -19.81 33.07 18.17
C GLN A 419 -21.17 32.96 17.51
N TRP A 420 -21.23 32.82 16.17
CA TRP A 420 -22.49 32.77 15.43
C TRP A 420 -23.21 31.42 15.60
N SER A 421 -24.52 31.46 15.54
CA SER A 421 -25.34 30.26 15.40
C SER A 421 -25.08 29.56 14.07
N GLU A 422 -25.37 28.27 13.98
CA GLU A 422 -25.20 27.52 12.73
C GLU A 422 -26.01 28.11 11.56
N ALA A 423 -27.20 28.67 11.82
CA ALA A 423 -28.01 29.34 10.79
C ALA A 423 -27.33 30.61 10.25
N GLU A 424 -26.70 31.39 11.13
CA GLU A 424 -25.95 32.60 10.72
C GLU A 424 -24.70 32.24 9.95
N LYS A 425 -23.94 31.23 10.41
CA LYS A 425 -22.76 30.68 9.71
C LYS A 425 -23.12 30.21 8.31
N GLN A 426 -24.19 29.42 8.19
CA GLN A 426 -24.66 28.93 6.89
C GLN A 426 -25.09 30.09 5.97
N SER A 427 -25.85 31.04 6.47
CA SER A 427 -26.30 32.21 5.71
C SER A 427 -25.13 33.05 5.20
N PHE A 428 -24.10 33.24 6.05
CA PHE A 428 -22.88 33.94 5.69
C PHE A 428 -22.10 33.19 4.59
N LEU A 429 -21.84 31.91 4.77
CA LEU A 429 -21.09 31.10 3.81
C LEU A 429 -21.77 31.05 2.44
N VAL A 430 -23.08 30.83 2.41
CA VAL A 430 -23.86 30.82 1.16
C VAL A 430 -23.79 32.18 0.46
N ARG A 431 -23.87 33.29 1.22
CA ARG A 431 -23.75 34.64 0.67
C ARG A 431 -22.36 34.90 0.08
N GLU A 432 -21.28 34.52 0.81
CA GLU A 432 -19.91 34.73 0.34
C GLU A 432 -19.59 33.84 -0.88
N LEU A 433 -20.09 32.60 -0.95
CA LEU A 433 -19.95 31.74 -2.12
C LEU A 433 -20.60 32.31 -3.39
N ASN A 434 -21.67 33.09 -3.23
CA ASN A 434 -22.34 33.79 -4.35
C ASN A 434 -21.82 35.19 -4.59
N SER A 435 -20.91 35.69 -3.75
CA SER A 435 -20.30 37.02 -3.88
C SER A 435 -19.18 37.01 -4.92
N ARG A 436 -19.06 38.10 -5.67
CA ARG A 436 -17.90 38.34 -6.55
C ARG A 436 -16.70 38.93 -5.82
N ARG A 437 -16.88 39.31 -4.57
CA ARG A 437 -15.83 39.86 -3.73
C ARG A 437 -14.96 38.72 -3.18
N PRO A 438 -13.62 38.80 -3.29
CA PRO A 438 -12.76 37.89 -2.56
C PRO A 438 -12.98 38.02 -1.06
N LEU A 439 -13.21 36.89 -0.37
CA LEU A 439 -13.35 36.87 1.09
C LEU A 439 -12.03 37.17 1.78
N ILE A 440 -10.91 36.68 1.21
CA ILE A 440 -9.57 36.83 1.78
C ILE A 440 -8.98 38.16 1.32
N PRO A 441 -8.64 39.08 2.26
CA PRO A 441 -8.06 40.39 1.92
C PRO A 441 -6.61 40.25 1.42
N THR A 442 -6.24 41.10 0.45
CA THR A 442 -4.91 41.01 -0.22
C THR A 442 -3.72 41.40 0.68
N HIS A 443 -3.98 42.26 1.69
CA HIS A 443 -2.94 42.83 2.56
C HIS A 443 -3.04 42.34 4.02
N TRP A 444 -3.82 41.26 4.24
CA TRP A 444 -3.98 40.69 5.54
C TRP A 444 -2.86 39.67 5.83
N GLU A 445 -2.29 39.75 7.02
CA GLU A 445 -1.33 38.79 7.53
C GLU A 445 -2.06 37.86 8.52
N PRO A 446 -2.38 36.63 8.15
CA PRO A 446 -3.06 35.69 9.02
C PRO A 446 -2.14 35.14 10.10
N SER A 447 -2.74 34.61 11.17
CA SER A 447 -2.01 33.78 12.13
C SER A 447 -1.37 32.55 11.44
N ALA A 448 -0.36 31.96 12.08
CA ALA A 448 0.32 30.76 11.54
C ALA A 448 -0.64 29.61 11.30
N GLU A 449 -1.62 29.41 12.20
CA GLU A 449 -2.66 28.40 12.11
C GLU A 449 -3.59 28.62 10.91
N THR A 450 -4.06 29.85 10.72
CA THR A 450 -4.90 30.23 9.57
C THR A 450 -4.12 30.14 8.27
N GLN A 451 -2.86 30.59 8.25
CA GLN A 451 -1.99 30.47 7.08
C GLN A 451 -1.82 29.02 6.64
N GLU A 452 -1.67 28.09 7.59
CA GLU A 452 -1.56 26.65 7.27
C GLU A 452 -2.83 26.10 6.60
N ILE A 453 -4.02 26.53 7.03
CA ILE A 453 -5.29 26.16 6.38
C ILE A 453 -5.32 26.69 4.93
N LEU A 454 -4.97 27.96 4.74
CA LEU A 454 -4.94 28.59 3.42
C LEU A 454 -3.92 27.91 2.49
N ASP A 455 -2.75 27.58 3.01
CA ASP A 455 -1.71 26.89 2.24
C ASP A 455 -2.12 25.45 1.91
N THR A 456 -2.83 24.76 2.80
CA THR A 456 -3.44 23.47 2.50
C THR A 456 -4.43 23.57 1.34
N CYS A 457 -5.34 24.57 1.38
CA CYS A 457 -6.29 24.82 0.29
C CYS A 457 -5.57 25.13 -1.04
N LYS A 458 -4.47 25.89 -1.00
CA LYS A 458 -3.63 26.15 -2.19
C LYS A 458 -3.02 24.87 -2.76
N VAL A 459 -2.46 24.01 -1.91
CA VAL A 459 -1.89 22.73 -2.34
C VAL A 459 -2.97 21.89 -3.02
N ILE A 460 -4.18 21.82 -2.46
CA ILE A 460 -5.32 21.09 -3.04
C ILE A 460 -5.72 21.69 -4.40
N ALA A 461 -5.89 23.01 -4.48
CA ALA A 461 -6.31 23.71 -5.69
C ALA A 461 -5.30 23.59 -6.85
N GLN A 462 -4.03 23.35 -6.56
CA GLN A 462 -2.98 23.11 -7.56
C GLN A 462 -3.00 21.67 -8.11
N GLN A 463 -3.74 20.75 -7.48
CA GLN A 463 -3.81 19.39 -7.96
C GLN A 463 -4.81 19.25 -9.11
N LYS A 464 -4.51 18.34 -10.03
CA LYS A 464 -5.46 17.94 -11.06
C LYS A 464 -6.58 17.10 -10.45
N GLN A 465 -7.72 17.07 -11.12
CA GLN A 465 -8.86 16.24 -10.72
C GLN A 465 -8.41 14.77 -10.58
N GLY A 466 -8.86 14.12 -9.51
CA GLY A 466 -8.56 12.70 -9.23
C GLY A 466 -7.26 12.47 -8.45
N VAL A 467 -6.51 13.52 -8.06
CA VAL A 467 -5.35 13.41 -7.16
C VAL A 467 -5.79 13.41 -5.70
N ILE A 468 -6.71 14.31 -5.36
CA ILE A 468 -7.39 14.34 -4.07
C ILE A 468 -8.73 13.62 -4.23
N ALA A 469 -8.99 12.61 -3.39
CA ALA A 469 -10.24 11.86 -3.43
C ALA A 469 -11.35 12.60 -2.71
N CYS A 470 -11.09 13.04 -1.48
CA CYS A 470 -12.06 13.82 -0.69
C CYS A 470 -11.36 14.76 0.29
N TYR A 471 -12.14 15.73 0.75
CA TYR A 471 -11.80 16.60 1.88
C TYR A 471 -12.80 16.31 3.01
N ILE A 472 -12.33 15.77 4.11
CA ILE A 472 -13.11 15.33 5.26
C ILE A 472 -12.99 16.39 6.35
N ILE A 473 -14.12 16.94 6.79
CA ILE A 473 -14.17 17.83 7.95
C ILE A 473 -14.73 17.01 9.12
N SER A 474 -13.87 16.73 10.11
CA SER A 474 -14.23 15.93 11.29
C SER A 474 -14.82 16.80 12.41
N CYS A 475 -15.48 16.17 13.39
CA CYS A 475 -16.04 16.80 14.58
C CYS A 475 -17.06 17.91 14.30
N LEU A 476 -17.87 17.76 13.24
CA LEU A 476 -18.95 18.72 12.92
C LEU A 476 -20.10 18.71 13.94
N LEU A 477 -20.39 17.54 14.53
CA LEU A 477 -21.42 17.36 15.53
C LEU A 477 -20.87 16.50 16.67
N TYR A 478 -21.03 16.95 17.90
CA TYR A 478 -20.59 16.26 19.12
C TYR A 478 -21.17 14.83 19.30
N THR A 479 -22.18 14.46 18.51
CA THR A 479 -22.83 13.15 18.56
C THR A 479 -22.27 12.14 17.55
N SER A 480 -21.32 12.50 16.71
CA SER A 480 -20.81 11.61 15.65
C SER A 480 -19.56 10.80 16.03
N ASP A 481 -18.99 11.07 17.20
CA ASP A 481 -17.68 10.52 17.60
C ASP A 481 -17.78 9.32 18.56
N ALA A 482 -18.86 8.56 18.50
CA ALA A 482 -19.04 7.34 19.32
C ALA A 482 -18.11 6.18 18.89
N ALA A 483 -17.29 6.34 17.84
CA ALA A 483 -16.38 5.30 17.36
C ALA A 483 -14.97 5.42 17.96
N ASP A 484 -14.54 6.61 18.38
CA ASP A 484 -13.20 6.82 18.94
C ASP A 484 -13.15 6.60 20.47
N ASP A 485 -14.30 6.60 21.17
CA ASP A 485 -14.39 6.37 22.61
C ASP A 485 -14.34 4.88 23.02
N LEU A 486 -14.15 3.96 22.09
CA LEU A 486 -14.10 2.50 22.35
C LEU A 486 -12.69 1.90 22.29
N ILE A 487 -11.64 2.72 22.31
CA ILE A 487 -10.26 2.22 22.35
C ILE A 487 -9.62 2.54 23.70
#